data_52d025140e34082833fe0a906346f2b4
#
_entry.id   52d025140e34082833fe0a906346f2b4
#
_cell.length_a   1.000
_cell.length_b   1.000
_cell.length_c   1.000
_cell.angle_alpha   90.00
_cell.angle_beta   90.00
_cell.angle_gamma   90.00
#
_symmetry.space_group_name_H-M   'P 1'
#
loop_
_entity.id
_entity.type
_entity.pdbx_description
1 polymer ?
#
loop_
_entity_poly.entity_id
_entity_poly.type
_entity_poly.pdbx_seq_one_letter_code
_entity_poly.pdbx_strand_id
1 'polypeptide(L)'
;MSAIVAIVGRPNVGKSTLFNRLIKRREAIVDAVSGVTRDRHYGKTDWNGVAFSVIDTGGYLPNSADTFQKEIDKQVALAIDEADVIIFMVNVEDGLTGMDEQVAMLLRRSQKPVLLVVNKVDSNNRRNEMHEFYALGFEHLYALSSINGSGTGDLLDDLVALLPEKEEREDNVLPRFAVVGRPNAGKSSFINALIGEDRYIVTDIAGTTRDAIDTKYNRFGFEFNLVDTAGIRRKAKVKEDLEFYSVMRSIRAIEHSDVCILMIDATRGFESQDANIFWLAQRNRKGIVILVNKWDLVEKENNTAKEFEAVIRKEIEPFTDVPILFVSALNKQRIYKAIETAVAVYNNRTRRIATRQLNEVMLPIIENYPPPATKGKYIKIKFCTQLPTPMPQFAFFANLPQYVKDPYKRFIENKLREHFDFTGVPIDVYFRQK
;
A
#
# COMPACT_ATOMS: atom_id res chain seq x y z
N MET A 1 1.74 9.72 8.08
CA MET A 1 1.87 8.36 7.50
C MET A 1 0.56 7.64 7.73
N SER A 2 0.19 6.61 6.95
CA SER A 2 -1.05 5.87 7.20
C SER A 2 -0.75 4.75 8.20
N ALA A 3 -1.44 4.71 9.32
CA ALA A 3 -1.30 3.64 10.31
C ALA A 3 -1.87 2.33 9.77
N ILE A 4 -1.37 1.20 10.25
CA ILE A 4 -1.78 -0.15 9.85
C ILE A 4 -2.57 -0.82 10.97
N VAL A 5 -3.76 -1.29 10.64
CA VAL A 5 -4.65 -2.02 11.54
C VAL A 5 -4.79 -3.47 11.04
N ALA A 6 -4.42 -4.44 11.84
CA ALA A 6 -4.58 -5.86 11.49
C ALA A 6 -5.81 -6.46 12.20
N ILE A 7 -6.60 -7.24 11.45
CA ILE A 7 -7.70 -8.02 12.00
C ILE A 7 -7.23 -9.46 12.18
N VAL A 8 -7.17 -9.94 13.43
CA VAL A 8 -6.75 -11.30 13.79
C VAL A 8 -7.87 -12.04 14.51
N GLY A 9 -7.79 -13.35 14.53
CA GLY A 9 -8.73 -14.25 15.19
C GLY A 9 -8.86 -15.57 14.46
N ARG A 10 -9.48 -16.56 15.06
CA ARG A 10 -9.69 -17.87 14.47
C ARG A 10 -10.54 -17.81 13.18
N PRO A 11 -10.57 -18.82 12.34
CA PRO A 11 -11.44 -18.88 11.17
C PRO A 11 -12.92 -18.71 11.52
N ASN A 12 -13.72 -18.16 10.60
CA ASN A 12 -15.17 -18.02 10.68
C ASN A 12 -15.70 -17.05 11.76
N VAL A 13 -14.87 -16.30 12.47
CA VAL A 13 -15.32 -15.26 13.41
C VAL A 13 -15.86 -14.00 12.71
N GLY A 14 -15.66 -13.86 11.39
CA GLY A 14 -16.20 -12.75 10.59
C GLY A 14 -15.17 -11.67 10.21
N LYS A 15 -13.86 -11.96 10.25
CA LYS A 15 -12.78 -11.03 9.91
C LYS A 15 -12.99 -10.37 8.54
N SER A 16 -13.18 -11.17 7.50
CA SER A 16 -13.37 -10.67 6.13
C SER A 16 -14.68 -9.90 5.96
N THR A 17 -15.70 -10.19 6.76
CA THR A 17 -16.95 -9.44 6.78
C THR A 17 -16.74 -8.04 7.36
N LEU A 18 -16.02 -7.93 8.48
CA LEU A 18 -15.64 -6.64 9.07
C LEU A 18 -14.73 -5.86 8.12
N PHE A 19 -13.69 -6.49 7.59
CA PHE A 19 -12.80 -5.89 6.61
C PHE A 19 -13.58 -5.27 5.44
N ASN A 20 -14.44 -6.06 4.78
CA ASN A 20 -15.24 -5.59 3.66
C ASN A 20 -16.17 -4.43 4.04
N ARG A 21 -16.71 -4.43 5.24
CA ARG A 21 -17.55 -3.34 5.76
C ARG A 21 -16.75 -2.04 5.91
N LEU A 22 -15.57 -2.11 6.50
CA LEU A 22 -14.70 -0.96 6.70
C LEU A 22 -14.26 -0.34 5.38
N ILE A 23 -13.91 -1.17 4.39
CA ILE A 23 -13.42 -0.70 3.08
C ILE A 23 -14.57 -0.17 2.19
N LYS A 24 -15.73 -0.85 2.15
CA LYS A 24 -16.90 -0.41 1.36
C LYS A 24 -17.41 0.98 1.76
N ARG A 25 -17.20 1.39 2.99
CA ARG A 25 -17.60 2.71 3.48
C ARG A 25 -16.88 3.83 2.74
N ARG A 26 -15.63 3.65 2.36
CA ARG A 26 -14.84 4.62 1.59
C ARG A 26 -15.19 4.61 0.11
N GLU A 27 -15.48 3.45 -0.48
CA GLU A 27 -15.88 3.32 -1.89
C GLU A 27 -17.17 4.10 -2.21
N ALA A 28 -18.06 4.29 -1.22
CA ALA A 28 -19.27 5.10 -1.37
C ALA A 28 -18.99 6.61 -1.41
N ILE A 29 -17.80 7.06 -0.98
CA ILE A 29 -17.40 8.47 -0.88
C ILE A 29 -16.43 8.87 -2.01
N VAL A 30 -15.66 7.90 -2.53
CA VAL A 30 -14.67 8.11 -3.60
C VAL A 30 -15.05 7.26 -4.80
N ASP A 31 -15.29 7.91 -5.94
CA ASP A 31 -15.67 7.28 -7.21
C ASP A 31 -14.88 6.00 -7.49
N ALA A 32 -15.63 4.92 -7.69
CA ALA A 32 -15.10 3.61 -8.06
C ALA A 32 -14.34 3.69 -9.39
N VAL A 33 -13.04 3.55 -9.36
CA VAL A 33 -12.25 3.24 -10.55
C VAL A 33 -12.57 1.80 -10.93
N SER A 34 -13.45 1.65 -11.90
CA SER A 34 -13.85 0.36 -12.48
C SER A 34 -12.66 -0.28 -13.16
N GLY A 35 -12.31 -1.51 -12.76
CA GLY A 35 -11.38 -2.37 -13.52
C GLY A 35 -10.16 -2.92 -12.78
N VAL A 36 -9.96 -2.62 -11.49
CA VAL A 36 -8.85 -3.18 -10.72
C VAL A 36 -9.34 -4.35 -9.86
N THR A 37 -8.72 -5.51 -10.02
CA THR A 37 -8.95 -6.68 -9.16
C THR A 37 -8.83 -6.28 -7.69
N ARG A 38 -9.91 -6.48 -6.91
CA ARG A 38 -9.94 -6.22 -5.47
C ARG A 38 -8.89 -7.09 -4.79
N ASP A 39 -7.96 -6.45 -4.11
CA ASP A 39 -7.20 -7.14 -3.09
C ASP A 39 -8.18 -7.48 -1.96
N ARG A 40 -8.41 -8.77 -1.72
CA ARG A 40 -9.41 -9.24 -0.76
C ARG A 40 -8.99 -9.04 0.70
N HIS A 41 -7.76 -8.61 0.93
CA HIS A 41 -7.14 -8.67 2.26
C HIS A 41 -6.44 -7.39 2.71
N TYR A 42 -6.34 -6.38 1.84
CA TYR A 42 -5.77 -5.08 2.14
C TYR A 42 -6.66 -3.96 1.59
N GLY A 43 -6.88 -2.93 2.39
CA GLY A 43 -7.62 -1.75 1.93
C GLY A 43 -7.38 -0.55 2.82
N LYS A 44 -7.68 0.64 2.28
CA LYS A 44 -7.64 1.90 3.00
C LYS A 44 -9.03 2.37 3.36
N THR A 45 -9.15 2.90 4.56
CA THR A 45 -10.37 3.53 5.06
C THR A 45 -10.03 4.79 5.85
N ASP A 46 -11.04 5.54 6.24
CA ASP A 46 -10.91 6.68 7.14
C ASP A 46 -12.07 6.74 8.11
N TRP A 47 -11.82 7.31 9.27
CA TRP A 47 -12.81 7.61 10.29
C TRP A 47 -12.50 8.94 10.95
N ASN A 48 -13.50 9.82 11.08
CA ASN A 48 -13.34 11.17 11.65
C ASN A 48 -12.17 11.97 11.03
N GLY A 49 -11.89 11.78 9.72
CA GLY A 49 -10.80 12.46 9.01
C GLY A 49 -9.41 11.81 9.18
N VAL A 50 -9.29 10.76 9.98
CA VAL A 50 -8.04 9.99 10.14
C VAL A 50 -8.04 8.80 9.22
N ALA A 51 -7.11 8.77 8.26
CA ALA A 51 -6.96 7.68 7.31
C ALA A 51 -6.02 6.60 7.85
N PHE A 52 -6.40 5.33 7.69
CA PHE A 52 -5.60 4.17 8.06
C PHE A 52 -5.80 3.01 7.09
N SER A 53 -4.86 2.06 7.12
CA SER A 53 -4.90 0.85 6.32
C SER A 53 -5.38 -0.32 7.14
N VAL A 54 -6.25 -1.17 6.59
CA VAL A 54 -6.78 -2.37 7.26
C VAL A 54 -6.31 -3.61 6.53
N ILE A 55 -5.92 -4.63 7.28
CA ILE A 55 -5.45 -5.91 6.77
C ILE A 55 -6.24 -7.04 7.40
N ASP A 56 -6.84 -7.89 6.54
CA ASP A 56 -7.43 -9.17 6.95
C ASP A 56 -6.36 -10.26 6.89
N THR A 57 -5.87 -10.70 8.05
CA THR A 57 -4.81 -11.72 8.13
C THR A 57 -5.30 -13.11 7.72
N GLY A 58 -6.61 -13.40 7.79
CA GLY A 58 -7.18 -14.73 7.57
C GLY A 58 -7.18 -15.23 6.13
N GLY A 59 -6.98 -14.36 5.16
CA GLY A 59 -7.08 -14.71 3.74
C GLY A 59 -5.75 -14.97 3.03
N TYR A 60 -4.64 -14.81 3.71
CA TYR A 60 -3.31 -14.94 3.11
C TYR A 60 -2.66 -16.33 3.27
N LEU A 61 -3.30 -17.25 3.98
CA LEU A 61 -2.74 -18.57 4.23
C LEU A 61 -3.53 -19.68 3.51
N PRO A 62 -2.86 -20.69 2.91
CA PRO A 62 -3.53 -21.80 2.26
C PRO A 62 -4.28 -22.67 3.29
N ASN A 63 -5.48 -23.12 2.93
CA ASN A 63 -6.33 -24.02 3.72
C ASN A 63 -5.73 -25.44 3.73
N SER A 64 -4.80 -25.73 4.60
CA SER A 64 -4.32 -27.10 4.84
C SER A 64 -4.81 -27.59 6.21
N ALA A 65 -5.49 -28.71 6.25
CA ALA A 65 -6.21 -29.21 7.42
C ALA A 65 -5.33 -29.63 8.62
N ASP A 66 -4.05 -29.91 8.42
CA ASP A 66 -3.17 -30.47 9.46
C ASP A 66 -2.38 -29.43 10.29
N THR A 67 -2.59 -28.11 10.08
CA THR A 67 -1.74 -27.05 10.66
C THR A 67 -2.49 -25.83 11.17
N PHE A 68 -3.77 -25.92 11.46
CA PHE A 68 -4.61 -24.78 11.85
C PHE A 68 -4.00 -23.92 12.97
N GLN A 69 -3.47 -24.55 14.01
CA GLN A 69 -2.86 -23.84 15.14
C GLN A 69 -1.62 -23.05 14.73
N LYS A 70 -0.72 -23.68 13.98
CA LYS A 70 0.51 -23.01 13.50
C LYS A 70 0.20 -21.84 12.57
N GLU A 71 -0.88 -21.94 11.80
CA GLU A 71 -1.32 -20.85 10.91
C GLU A 71 -1.86 -19.66 11.68
N ILE A 72 -2.66 -19.90 12.74
CA ILE A 72 -3.15 -18.83 13.62
C ILE A 72 -1.99 -18.17 14.34
N ASP A 73 -1.06 -18.92 14.90
CA ASP A 73 0.11 -18.38 15.58
C ASP A 73 0.96 -17.49 14.66
N LYS A 74 1.11 -17.89 13.40
CA LYS A 74 1.79 -17.11 12.37
C LYS A 74 1.06 -15.81 12.05
N GLN A 75 -0.27 -15.85 11.92
CA GLN A 75 -1.09 -14.65 11.66
C GLN A 75 -0.96 -13.65 12.80
N VAL A 76 -1.01 -14.13 14.04
CA VAL A 76 -0.89 -13.31 15.24
C VAL A 76 0.52 -12.72 15.35
N ALA A 77 1.56 -13.53 15.17
CA ALA A 77 2.93 -13.06 15.22
C ALA A 77 3.18 -11.94 14.18
N LEU A 78 2.64 -12.13 12.98
CA LEU A 78 2.75 -11.14 11.92
C LEU A 78 2.00 -9.84 12.24
N ALA A 79 0.77 -9.95 12.75
CA ALA A 79 0.00 -8.78 13.17
C ALA A 79 0.74 -8.00 14.28
N ILE A 80 1.38 -8.71 15.21
CA ILE A 80 2.22 -8.13 16.25
C ILE A 80 3.41 -7.38 15.66
N ASP A 81 4.06 -7.96 14.64
CA ASP A 81 5.27 -7.36 14.04
C ASP A 81 4.94 -6.13 13.19
N GLU A 82 3.83 -6.13 12.45
CA GLU A 82 3.60 -5.18 11.37
C GLU A 82 2.44 -4.18 11.63
N ALA A 83 1.50 -4.46 12.54
CA ALA A 83 0.39 -3.55 12.80
C ALA A 83 0.71 -2.52 13.91
N ASP A 84 0.11 -1.33 13.79
CA ASP A 84 0.15 -0.31 14.82
C ASP A 84 -0.94 -0.58 15.88
N VAL A 85 -2.11 -1.05 15.45
CA VAL A 85 -3.24 -1.47 16.30
C VAL A 85 -3.77 -2.81 15.81
N ILE A 86 -4.16 -3.68 16.72
CA ILE A 86 -4.71 -5.01 16.42
C ILE A 86 -6.18 -5.09 16.83
N ILE A 87 -7.04 -5.48 15.92
CA ILE A 87 -8.41 -5.87 16.19
C ILE A 87 -8.43 -7.39 16.37
N PHE A 88 -8.65 -7.86 17.61
CA PHE A 88 -8.79 -9.27 17.91
C PHE A 88 -10.26 -9.65 17.90
N MET A 89 -10.66 -10.47 16.93
CA MET A 89 -12.04 -10.88 16.73
C MET A 89 -12.32 -12.28 17.29
N VAL A 90 -13.37 -12.38 18.08
CA VAL A 90 -13.99 -13.62 18.58
C VAL A 90 -15.47 -13.67 18.16
N ASN A 91 -16.13 -14.81 18.35
CA ASN A 91 -17.53 -15.03 17.94
C ASN A 91 -18.38 -15.42 19.15
N VAL A 92 -19.45 -14.68 19.42
CA VAL A 92 -20.36 -14.96 20.54
C VAL A 92 -21.10 -16.30 20.37
N GLU A 93 -21.38 -16.74 19.13
CA GLU A 93 -22.13 -17.98 18.88
C GLU A 93 -21.38 -19.25 19.31
N ASP A 94 -20.06 -19.25 19.21
CA ASP A 94 -19.25 -20.40 19.56
C ASP A 94 -18.75 -20.35 21.01
N GLY A 95 -18.99 -19.22 21.71
CA GLY A 95 -18.43 -18.96 23.03
C GLY A 95 -16.90 -18.85 23.05
N LEU A 96 -16.36 -18.78 24.26
CA LEU A 96 -14.90 -18.71 24.46
C LEU A 96 -14.26 -20.08 24.18
N THR A 97 -13.29 -20.12 23.27
CA THR A 97 -12.58 -21.34 22.89
C THR A 97 -11.11 -21.31 23.33
N GLY A 98 -10.50 -22.49 23.52
CA GLY A 98 -9.08 -22.58 23.84
C GLY A 98 -8.15 -21.95 22.81
N MET A 99 -8.58 -21.85 21.53
CA MET A 99 -7.85 -21.11 20.49
C MET A 99 -7.88 -19.61 20.75
N ASP A 100 -9.01 -19.06 21.18
CA ASP A 100 -9.12 -17.64 21.51
C ASP A 100 -8.21 -17.28 22.71
N GLU A 101 -8.15 -18.17 23.71
CA GLU A 101 -7.24 -18.00 24.87
C GLU A 101 -5.77 -18.01 24.47
N GLN A 102 -5.37 -18.89 23.55
CA GLN A 102 -3.99 -18.94 23.06
C GLN A 102 -3.61 -17.67 22.28
N VAL A 103 -4.49 -17.22 21.38
CA VAL A 103 -4.30 -15.95 20.66
C VAL A 103 -4.22 -14.79 21.64
N ALA A 104 -5.10 -14.74 22.63
CA ALA A 104 -5.08 -13.70 23.66
C ALA A 104 -3.77 -13.67 24.44
N MET A 105 -3.22 -14.87 24.78
CA MET A 105 -1.93 -14.97 25.47
C MET A 105 -0.78 -14.36 24.65
N LEU A 106 -0.74 -14.63 23.34
CA LEU A 106 0.27 -14.06 22.43
C LEU A 106 0.12 -12.54 22.31
N LEU A 107 -1.11 -12.06 22.14
CA LEU A 107 -1.39 -10.63 21.98
C LEU A 107 -1.06 -9.84 23.25
N ARG A 108 -1.38 -10.33 24.44
CA ARG A 108 -1.04 -9.68 25.73
C ARG A 108 0.47 -9.54 25.94
N ARG A 109 1.28 -10.48 25.41
CA ARG A 109 2.75 -10.40 25.50
C ARG A 109 3.36 -9.36 24.55
N SER A 110 2.63 -8.94 23.55
CA SER A 110 3.18 -8.10 22.47
C SER A 110 3.32 -6.63 22.81
N GLN A 111 2.67 -6.15 23.86
CA GLN A 111 2.57 -4.71 24.21
C GLN A 111 1.95 -3.82 23.10
N LYS A 112 1.38 -4.39 22.04
CA LYS A 112 0.63 -3.63 21.03
C LYS A 112 -0.76 -3.28 21.54
N PRO A 113 -1.35 -2.15 21.14
CA PRO A 113 -2.75 -1.86 21.40
C PRO A 113 -3.63 -2.92 20.76
N VAL A 114 -4.50 -3.53 21.55
CA VAL A 114 -5.44 -4.57 21.11
C VAL A 114 -6.86 -4.19 21.48
N LEU A 115 -7.75 -4.19 20.51
CA LEU A 115 -9.19 -4.00 20.66
C LEU A 115 -9.87 -5.35 20.51
N LEU A 116 -10.45 -5.88 21.60
CA LEU A 116 -11.19 -7.15 21.58
C LEU A 116 -12.60 -6.94 21.03
N VAL A 117 -12.94 -7.62 19.95
CA VAL A 117 -14.23 -7.53 19.28
C VAL A 117 -14.96 -8.84 19.36
N VAL A 118 -16.09 -8.85 20.04
CA VAL A 118 -17.06 -9.96 20.07
C VAL A 118 -18.06 -9.74 18.94
N ASN A 119 -17.93 -10.52 17.86
CA ASN A 119 -18.75 -10.41 16.66
C ASN A 119 -20.00 -11.29 16.73
N LYS A 120 -20.94 -11.05 15.81
CA LYS A 120 -22.26 -11.69 15.66
C LYS A 120 -23.21 -11.41 16.84
N VAL A 121 -23.02 -10.27 17.50
CA VAL A 121 -23.94 -9.79 18.54
C VAL A 121 -25.11 -9.07 17.85
N ASP A 122 -26.02 -9.85 17.27
CA ASP A 122 -27.14 -9.34 16.44
C ASP A 122 -28.38 -8.99 17.25
N SER A 123 -28.45 -9.35 18.54
CA SER A 123 -29.57 -9.12 19.43
C SER A 123 -29.14 -8.72 20.84
N ASN A 124 -30.06 -8.09 21.58
CA ASN A 124 -29.81 -7.72 22.97
C ASN A 124 -29.56 -8.93 23.90
N ASN A 125 -30.13 -10.09 23.60
CA ASN A 125 -29.91 -11.30 24.40
C ASN A 125 -28.44 -11.76 24.28
N ARG A 126 -27.86 -11.71 23.09
CA ARG A 126 -26.46 -12.05 22.86
C ARG A 126 -25.47 -11.06 23.48
N ARG A 127 -25.92 -9.85 23.79
CA ARG A 127 -25.11 -8.87 24.50
C ARG A 127 -24.72 -9.34 25.92
N ASN A 128 -25.54 -10.15 26.57
CA ASN A 128 -25.22 -10.71 27.88
C ASN A 128 -24.16 -11.83 27.78
N GLU A 129 -24.16 -12.58 26.68
CA GLU A 129 -23.22 -13.67 26.43
C GLU A 129 -21.78 -13.16 26.20
N MET A 130 -21.58 -11.88 25.79
CA MET A 130 -20.24 -11.30 25.58
C MET A 130 -19.43 -11.22 26.87
N HIS A 131 -20.02 -11.27 28.05
CA HIS A 131 -19.29 -11.07 29.30
C HIS A 131 -18.27 -12.17 29.60
N GLU A 132 -18.42 -13.36 29.04
CA GLU A 132 -17.45 -14.44 29.18
C GLU A 132 -16.07 -14.04 28.57
N PHE A 133 -16.04 -13.21 27.53
CA PHE A 133 -14.83 -12.79 26.86
C PHE A 133 -13.98 -11.81 27.66
N TYR A 134 -14.47 -11.24 28.76
CA TYR A 134 -13.62 -10.50 29.70
C TYR A 134 -12.52 -11.38 30.31
N ALA A 135 -12.72 -12.71 30.35
CA ALA A 135 -11.70 -13.66 30.78
C ALA A 135 -10.43 -13.62 29.93
N LEU A 136 -10.51 -13.12 28.68
CA LEU A 136 -9.33 -12.92 27.82
C LEU A 136 -8.40 -11.80 28.29
N GLY A 137 -8.82 -10.94 29.24
CA GLY A 137 -7.98 -9.97 29.93
C GLY A 137 -7.58 -8.76 29.10
N PHE A 138 -8.45 -8.30 28.19
CA PHE A 138 -8.30 -7.04 27.48
C PHE A 138 -9.17 -5.95 28.11
N GLU A 139 -8.66 -4.73 28.15
CA GLU A 139 -9.34 -3.58 28.74
C GLU A 139 -10.58 -3.15 27.95
N HIS A 140 -10.49 -3.17 26.62
CA HIS A 140 -11.53 -2.72 25.71
C HIS A 140 -12.20 -3.91 25.02
N LEU A 141 -13.51 -4.08 25.25
CA LEU A 141 -14.35 -5.12 24.65
C LEU A 141 -15.52 -4.48 23.93
N TYR A 142 -15.67 -4.80 22.63
CA TYR A 142 -16.71 -4.24 21.75
C TYR A 142 -17.66 -5.34 21.29
N ALA A 143 -18.95 -5.16 21.54
CA ALA A 143 -20.00 -5.98 20.94
C ALA A 143 -20.29 -5.46 19.53
N LEU A 144 -20.16 -6.31 18.53
CA LEU A 144 -20.28 -5.93 17.14
C LEU A 144 -21.10 -6.91 16.31
N SER A 145 -21.83 -6.41 15.32
CA SER A 145 -22.36 -7.20 14.22
C SER A 145 -21.73 -6.73 12.90
N SER A 146 -20.75 -7.49 12.40
CA SER A 146 -20.10 -7.16 11.12
C SER A 146 -21.09 -7.15 9.94
N ILE A 147 -22.21 -7.88 10.02
CA ILE A 147 -23.25 -7.91 8.99
C ILE A 147 -24.11 -6.65 9.02
N ASN A 148 -24.58 -6.26 10.20
CA ASN A 148 -25.49 -5.12 10.35
C ASN A 148 -24.77 -3.79 10.55
N GLY A 149 -23.53 -3.81 11.07
CA GLY A 149 -22.71 -2.65 11.38
C GLY A 149 -22.96 -2.05 12.75
N SER A 150 -23.78 -2.72 13.59
CA SER A 150 -23.98 -2.29 14.98
C SER A 150 -22.67 -2.39 15.76
N GLY A 151 -22.38 -1.38 16.60
CA GLY A 151 -21.16 -1.32 17.41
C GLY A 151 -19.89 -0.89 16.68
N THR A 152 -19.93 -0.69 15.34
CA THR A 152 -18.71 -0.28 14.58
C THR A 152 -18.28 1.15 14.86
N GLY A 153 -19.20 2.04 15.27
CA GLY A 153 -18.87 3.44 15.58
C GLY A 153 -17.95 3.54 16.77
N ASP A 154 -18.35 2.98 17.90
CA ASP A 154 -17.57 3.00 19.15
C ASP A 154 -16.19 2.36 18.98
N LEU A 155 -16.13 1.21 18.27
CA LEU A 155 -14.86 0.56 17.92
C LEU A 155 -13.95 1.48 17.12
N LEU A 156 -14.48 2.21 16.14
CA LEU A 156 -13.68 3.07 15.26
C LEU A 156 -13.26 4.36 15.93
N ASP A 157 -14.05 4.90 16.87
CA ASP A 157 -13.68 6.08 17.63
C ASP A 157 -12.47 5.77 18.53
N ASP A 158 -12.49 4.66 19.27
CA ASP A 158 -11.36 4.24 20.11
C ASP A 158 -10.17 3.76 19.28
N LEU A 159 -10.40 3.10 18.12
CA LEU A 159 -9.34 2.72 17.21
C LEU A 159 -8.53 3.94 16.77
N VAL A 160 -9.22 5.01 16.33
CA VAL A 160 -8.54 6.23 15.85
C VAL A 160 -7.79 6.93 16.96
N ALA A 161 -8.28 6.88 18.21
CA ALA A 161 -7.58 7.44 19.36
C ALA A 161 -6.27 6.69 19.70
N LEU A 162 -6.18 5.39 19.33
CA LEU A 162 -4.99 4.56 19.55
C LEU A 162 -3.98 4.61 18.39
N LEU A 163 -4.38 5.20 17.24
CA LEU A 163 -3.45 5.31 16.13
C LEU A 163 -2.34 6.32 16.43
N PRO A 164 -1.10 6.07 15.99
CA PRO A 164 -0.02 7.02 16.13
C PRO A 164 -0.36 8.34 15.44
N GLU A 165 -0.03 9.45 16.12
CA GLU A 165 -0.20 10.78 15.53
C GLU A 165 0.53 10.86 14.18
N LYS A 166 -0.10 11.54 13.23
CA LYS A 166 0.55 11.84 11.95
C LYS A 166 1.75 12.74 12.24
N GLU A 167 2.94 12.20 12.07
CA GLU A 167 4.13 13.06 11.96
C GLU A 167 3.89 14.04 10.81
N GLU A 168 3.75 15.31 11.11
CA GLU A 168 3.83 16.37 10.11
C GLU A 168 5.22 16.30 9.48
N ARG A 169 5.29 16.11 8.17
CA ARG A 169 6.57 16.12 7.46
C ARG A 169 7.12 17.54 7.54
N GLU A 170 8.23 17.71 8.21
CA GLU A 170 9.05 18.91 8.05
C GLU A 170 9.44 19.05 6.57
N ASP A 171 9.45 20.28 6.06
CA ASP A 171 9.70 20.59 4.64
C ASP A 171 11.08 20.14 4.10
N ASN A 172 11.94 19.57 4.92
CA ASN A 172 13.31 19.15 4.61
C ASN A 172 13.54 17.62 4.74
N VAL A 173 12.52 16.81 4.56
CA VAL A 173 12.67 15.35 4.69
C VAL A 173 13.23 14.75 3.40
N LEU A 174 14.32 13.98 3.54
CA LEU A 174 14.92 13.22 2.44
C LEU A 174 13.92 12.28 1.78
N PRO A 175 14.03 12.04 0.45
CA PRO A 175 13.23 11.05 -0.25
C PRO A 175 13.30 9.68 0.44
N ARG A 176 12.18 8.96 0.52
CA ARG A 176 12.10 7.62 1.08
C ARG A 176 11.85 6.59 -0.02
N PHE A 177 12.78 5.66 -0.18
CA PHE A 177 12.69 4.60 -1.19
C PHE A 177 12.51 3.25 -0.54
N ALA A 178 11.52 2.47 -1.01
CA ALA A 178 11.31 1.09 -0.61
C ALA A 178 11.74 0.13 -1.72
N VAL A 179 12.49 -0.91 -1.37
CA VAL A 179 12.82 -2.01 -2.29
C VAL A 179 11.88 -3.17 -1.99
N VAL A 180 10.95 -3.41 -2.91
CA VAL A 180 9.89 -4.41 -2.77
C VAL A 180 9.96 -5.47 -3.87
N GLY A 181 9.26 -6.56 -3.72
CA GLY A 181 9.26 -7.66 -4.69
C GLY A 181 9.19 -9.01 -4.01
N ARG A 182 9.00 -10.07 -4.79
CA ARG A 182 8.91 -11.45 -4.31
C ARG A 182 10.14 -11.89 -3.50
N PRO A 183 10.03 -12.96 -2.69
CA PRO A 183 11.17 -13.65 -2.12
C PRO A 183 12.18 -14.03 -3.22
N ASN A 184 13.46 -13.92 -2.92
CA ASN A 184 14.57 -14.27 -3.82
C ASN A 184 14.70 -13.44 -5.13
N ALA A 185 13.93 -12.37 -5.31
CA ALA A 185 14.11 -11.43 -6.43
C ALA A 185 15.46 -10.65 -6.37
N GLY A 186 16.21 -10.77 -5.28
CA GLY A 186 17.53 -10.16 -5.12
C GLY A 186 17.53 -8.81 -4.38
N LYS A 187 16.48 -8.49 -3.62
CA LYS A 187 16.37 -7.26 -2.83
C LYS A 187 17.56 -7.02 -1.91
N SER A 188 17.93 -8.03 -1.12
CA SER A 188 19.08 -7.94 -0.20
C SER A 188 20.40 -7.74 -0.95
N SER A 189 20.58 -8.41 -2.10
CA SER A 189 21.76 -8.23 -2.95
C SER A 189 21.84 -6.83 -3.52
N PHE A 190 20.71 -6.26 -3.95
CA PHE A 190 20.63 -4.90 -4.46
C PHE A 190 20.99 -3.88 -3.36
N ILE A 191 20.41 -4.01 -2.18
CA ILE A 191 20.69 -3.12 -1.04
C ILE A 191 22.16 -3.24 -0.61
N ASN A 192 22.70 -4.47 -0.56
CA ASN A 192 24.12 -4.67 -0.23
C ASN A 192 25.04 -4.07 -1.31
N ALA A 193 24.67 -4.19 -2.59
CA ALA A 193 25.43 -3.57 -3.68
C ALA A 193 25.43 -2.03 -3.60
N LEU A 194 24.34 -1.43 -3.10
CA LEU A 194 24.23 0.02 -2.87
C LEU A 194 25.05 0.49 -1.67
N ILE A 195 24.92 -0.18 -0.53
CA ILE A 195 25.55 0.24 0.73
C ILE A 195 27.06 -0.04 0.71
N GLY A 196 27.51 -1.07 -0.03
CA GLY A 196 28.90 -1.49 -0.11
C GLY A 196 29.36 -2.28 1.12
N GLU A 197 30.58 -2.83 1.09
CA GLU A 197 31.17 -3.60 2.19
C GLU A 197 31.71 -2.72 3.33
N ASP A 198 31.85 -1.40 3.11
CA ASP A 198 32.34 -0.48 4.13
C ASP A 198 31.21 -0.07 5.08
N ARG A 199 31.37 -0.49 6.32
CA ARG A 199 30.48 -0.31 7.48
C ARG A 199 30.28 1.13 7.97
N TYR A 200 30.61 2.13 7.21
CA TYR A 200 30.70 3.52 7.66
C TYR A 200 29.57 4.42 7.17
N ILE A 201 28.36 4.10 7.20
CA ILE A 201 27.26 5.10 7.28
C ILE A 201 25.97 4.33 7.66
N VAL A 202 25.90 3.90 8.89
CA VAL A 202 24.64 3.59 9.55
C VAL A 202 24.63 4.50 10.77
N THR A 203 24.14 5.70 10.61
CA THR A 203 23.59 6.41 11.74
C THR A 203 22.21 5.81 11.97
N ASP A 204 22.14 4.88 12.93
CA ASP A 204 20.90 4.58 13.61
C ASP A 204 20.40 5.93 14.14
N ILE A 205 19.38 6.51 13.53
CA ILE A 205 18.69 7.65 14.11
C ILE A 205 17.96 7.08 15.34
N ALA A 206 18.67 7.05 16.45
CA ALA A 206 18.12 6.76 17.76
C ALA A 206 17.19 7.92 18.13
N GLY A 207 15.89 7.70 18.04
CA GLY A 207 14.92 8.74 18.43
C GLY A 207 13.47 8.47 18.09
N THR A 208 13.17 7.49 17.25
CA THR A 208 11.79 7.06 17.03
C THR A 208 11.64 5.61 17.45
N THR A 209 10.90 5.43 18.50
CA THR A 209 10.54 4.20 19.16
C THR A 209 10.16 3.07 18.20
N ARG A 210 10.88 1.95 18.27
CA ARG A 210 10.50 0.55 18.03
C ARG A 210 10.36 0.00 16.61
N ASP A 211 10.19 0.77 15.52
CA ASP A 211 9.79 0.19 14.24
C ASP A 211 10.53 0.83 13.07
N ALA A 212 11.08 0.03 12.18
CA ALA A 212 11.74 0.36 10.92
C ALA A 212 13.03 1.20 11.01
N ILE A 213 14.17 0.53 10.99
CA ILE A 213 15.45 1.18 10.81
C ILE A 213 15.58 1.61 9.34
N ASP A 214 15.27 2.87 9.06
CA ASP A 214 15.56 3.49 7.77
C ASP A 214 17.08 3.66 7.66
N THR A 215 17.65 3.28 6.52
CA THR A 215 19.08 3.48 6.26
C THR A 215 19.28 4.71 5.39
N LYS A 216 19.93 5.73 5.92
CA LYS A 216 20.30 6.91 5.12
C LYS A 216 21.39 6.54 4.11
N TYR A 217 21.15 6.89 2.85
CA TYR A 217 22.10 6.78 1.77
C TYR A 217 22.59 8.18 1.37
N ASN A 218 23.91 8.37 1.35
CA ASN A 218 24.53 9.62 0.92
C ASN A 218 25.83 9.31 0.15
N ARG A 219 25.69 9.01 -1.15
CA ARG A 219 26.83 8.73 -2.04
C ARG A 219 26.53 9.18 -3.47
N PHE A 220 27.55 9.47 -4.23
CA PHE A 220 27.48 9.80 -5.67
C PHE A 220 26.53 10.97 -5.97
N GLY A 221 26.37 11.91 -5.04
CA GLY A 221 25.49 13.05 -5.20
C GLY A 221 23.99 12.75 -4.96
N PHE A 222 23.64 11.53 -4.49
CA PHE A 222 22.28 11.17 -4.12
C PHE A 222 22.15 11.06 -2.61
N GLU A 223 21.09 11.64 -2.05
CA GLU A 223 20.77 11.60 -0.64
C GLU A 223 19.29 11.19 -0.45
N PHE A 224 19.06 10.05 0.22
CA PHE A 224 17.72 9.49 0.45
C PHE A 224 17.73 8.47 1.61
N ASN A 225 16.56 8.10 2.08
CA ASN A 225 16.37 7.04 3.07
C ASN A 225 15.85 5.76 2.39
N LEU A 226 16.49 4.62 2.66
CA LEU A 226 15.98 3.30 2.32
C LEU A 226 15.10 2.80 3.48
N VAL A 227 13.81 2.56 3.19
CA VAL A 227 12.82 2.10 4.16
C VAL A 227 12.94 0.60 4.39
N ASP A 228 12.76 0.16 5.65
CA ASP A 228 12.70 -1.26 6.08
C ASP A 228 13.94 -2.11 5.72
N THR A 229 15.11 -1.54 5.82
CA THR A 229 16.36 -2.29 5.56
C THR A 229 16.67 -3.35 6.61
N ALA A 230 16.24 -3.16 7.87
CA ALA A 230 16.45 -4.14 8.95
C ALA A 230 15.71 -5.45 8.70
N GLY A 231 14.50 -5.41 8.18
CA GLY A 231 13.75 -6.59 7.79
C GLY A 231 14.41 -7.40 6.68
N ILE A 232 15.09 -6.74 5.76
CA ILE A 232 15.85 -7.38 4.68
C ILE A 232 17.15 -8.01 5.21
N ARG A 233 17.82 -7.38 6.20
CA ARG A 233 19.07 -7.90 6.80
C ARG A 233 18.83 -9.08 7.75
N ARG A 234 17.75 -9.09 8.55
CA ARG A 234 17.44 -10.20 9.47
C ARG A 234 17.13 -11.52 8.74
N LYS A 235 16.58 -11.47 7.54
CA LYS A 235 16.23 -12.66 6.73
C LYS A 235 17.42 -13.49 6.24
N ALA A 236 18.62 -12.99 6.25
CA ALA A 236 19.81 -13.80 5.92
C ALA A 236 20.01 -14.98 6.90
N LYS A 237 19.30 -15.01 8.04
CA LYS A 237 19.46 -16.02 9.11
C LYS A 237 18.29 -17.01 9.30
N VAL A 238 17.11 -16.80 8.66
CA VAL A 238 15.93 -17.65 8.88
C VAL A 238 15.40 -18.19 7.55
N LYS A 239 15.37 -19.50 7.42
CA LYS A 239 15.15 -20.24 6.16
C LYS A 239 13.72 -20.69 5.87
N GLU A 240 12.71 -20.44 6.70
CA GLU A 240 11.37 -21.03 6.52
C GLU A 240 10.22 -20.01 6.62
N ASP A 241 9.18 -20.20 5.79
CA ASP A 241 7.88 -19.51 5.70
C ASP A 241 7.87 -18.05 5.20
N LEU A 242 8.29 -17.87 3.97
CA LEU A 242 8.76 -16.60 3.40
C LEU A 242 7.71 -15.76 2.67
N GLU A 243 6.59 -16.32 2.18
CA GLU A 243 5.73 -15.60 1.24
C GLU A 243 4.84 -14.56 1.91
N PHE A 244 4.17 -14.91 2.97
CA PHE A 244 3.24 -14.02 3.65
C PHE A 244 3.96 -12.87 4.41
N TYR A 245 5.05 -13.16 5.12
CA TYR A 245 5.90 -12.12 5.73
C TYR A 245 6.42 -11.12 4.70
N SER A 246 6.64 -11.59 3.46
CA SER A 246 7.09 -10.72 2.37
C SER A 246 6.02 -9.73 1.92
N VAL A 247 4.75 -10.14 1.89
CA VAL A 247 3.63 -9.29 1.47
C VAL A 247 3.37 -8.19 2.50
N MET A 248 3.27 -8.53 3.78
CA MET A 248 2.99 -7.56 4.85
C MET A 248 4.09 -6.50 4.98
N ARG A 249 5.36 -6.92 4.93
CA ARG A 249 6.48 -5.99 4.90
C ARG A 249 6.48 -5.11 3.66
N SER A 250 6.12 -5.70 2.51
CA SER A 250 5.96 -4.90 1.29
C SER A 250 4.88 -3.84 1.46
N ILE A 251 3.76 -4.16 2.11
CA ILE A 251 2.70 -3.20 2.43
C ILE A 251 3.26 -2.07 3.29
N ARG A 252 3.93 -2.39 4.41
CA ARG A 252 4.50 -1.39 5.31
C ARG A 252 5.56 -0.54 4.62
N ALA A 253 6.50 -1.16 3.92
CA ALA A 253 7.54 -0.45 3.18
C ALA A 253 6.92 0.49 2.12
N ILE A 254 5.90 0.04 1.39
CA ILE A 254 5.16 0.85 0.42
C ILE A 254 4.49 2.03 1.12
N GLU A 255 3.77 1.81 2.23
CA GLU A 255 3.08 2.89 2.96
C GLU A 255 4.04 4.00 3.41
N HIS A 256 5.24 3.65 3.85
CA HIS A 256 6.23 4.58 4.40
C HIS A 256 7.18 5.19 3.37
N SER A 257 7.11 4.77 2.10
CA SER A 257 7.97 5.27 1.02
C SER A 257 7.32 6.37 0.18
N ASP A 258 8.12 7.06 -0.61
CA ASP A 258 7.71 7.97 -1.68
C ASP A 258 7.79 7.28 -3.04
N VAL A 259 8.82 6.45 -3.23
CA VAL A 259 9.04 5.66 -4.45
C VAL A 259 9.27 4.20 -4.09
N CYS A 260 8.61 3.31 -4.81
CA CYS A 260 8.76 1.87 -4.72
C CYS A 260 9.65 1.37 -5.87
N ILE A 261 10.74 0.72 -5.52
CA ILE A 261 11.61 0.00 -6.46
C ILE A 261 11.15 -1.46 -6.44
N LEU A 262 10.36 -1.84 -7.45
CA LEU A 262 9.85 -3.21 -7.60
C LEU A 262 10.88 -4.09 -8.28
N MET A 263 11.41 -5.07 -7.57
CA MET A 263 12.39 -6.03 -8.09
C MET A 263 11.72 -7.31 -8.58
N ILE A 264 11.99 -7.66 -9.83
CA ILE A 264 11.52 -8.86 -10.53
C ILE A 264 12.71 -9.78 -10.80
N ASP A 265 12.53 -11.08 -10.64
CA ASP A 265 13.51 -12.08 -11.03
C ASP A 265 13.37 -12.40 -12.53
N ALA A 266 14.35 -12.02 -13.34
CA ALA A 266 14.35 -12.24 -14.78
C ALA A 266 14.25 -13.72 -15.19
N THR A 267 14.76 -14.63 -14.34
CA THR A 267 14.73 -16.08 -14.63
C THR A 267 13.35 -16.69 -14.47
N ARG A 268 12.45 -16.01 -13.75
CA ARG A 268 11.07 -16.46 -13.49
C ARG A 268 10.03 -15.65 -14.26
N GLY A 269 10.40 -14.50 -14.78
CA GLY A 269 9.49 -13.58 -15.44
C GLY A 269 8.61 -12.78 -14.46
N PHE A 270 7.63 -12.08 -15.03
CA PHE A 270 6.64 -11.30 -14.29
C PHE A 270 5.47 -12.22 -13.86
N GLU A 271 5.25 -12.35 -12.58
CA GLU A 271 4.21 -13.23 -12.02
C GLU A 271 3.12 -12.42 -11.31
N SER A 272 2.00 -13.09 -10.97
CA SER A 272 0.85 -12.49 -10.30
C SER A 272 1.17 -11.77 -8.99
N GLN A 273 2.16 -12.26 -8.22
CA GLN A 273 2.62 -11.59 -7.00
C GLN A 273 3.34 -10.25 -7.30
N ASP A 274 4.09 -10.17 -8.41
CA ASP A 274 4.73 -8.91 -8.82
C ASP A 274 3.66 -7.89 -9.23
N ALA A 275 2.62 -8.34 -9.97
CA ALA A 275 1.46 -7.54 -10.30
C ALA A 275 0.74 -7.01 -9.05
N ASN A 276 0.52 -7.86 -8.05
CA ASN A 276 -0.13 -7.47 -6.80
C ASN A 276 0.66 -6.37 -6.06
N ILE A 277 1.99 -6.50 -5.98
CA ILE A 277 2.86 -5.48 -5.35
C ILE A 277 2.84 -4.18 -6.17
N PHE A 278 2.88 -4.27 -7.50
CA PHE A 278 2.77 -3.11 -8.39
C PHE A 278 1.46 -2.34 -8.16
N TRP A 279 0.33 -3.03 -8.19
CA TRP A 279 -0.98 -2.42 -7.99
C TRP A 279 -1.16 -1.87 -6.58
N LEU A 280 -0.54 -2.51 -5.59
CA LEU A 280 -0.51 -2.00 -4.23
C LEU A 280 0.25 -0.66 -4.15
N ALA A 281 1.41 -0.55 -4.79
CA ALA A 281 2.17 0.70 -4.85
C ALA A 281 1.40 1.80 -5.59
N GLN A 282 0.76 1.46 -6.71
CA GLN A 282 -0.05 2.39 -7.50
C GLN A 282 -1.27 2.90 -6.70
N ARG A 283 -2.02 2.02 -6.01
CA ARG A 283 -3.14 2.42 -5.15
C ARG A 283 -2.70 3.32 -3.99
N ASN A 284 -1.50 3.10 -3.48
CA ASN A 284 -0.87 3.94 -2.47
C ASN A 284 -0.28 5.24 -3.05
N ARG A 285 -0.47 5.51 -4.35
CA ARG A 285 0.01 6.73 -5.01
C ARG A 285 1.52 6.93 -4.87
N LYS A 286 2.28 5.84 -4.91
CA LYS A 286 3.74 5.90 -4.85
C LYS A 286 4.35 6.04 -6.25
N GLY A 287 5.51 6.68 -6.34
CA GLY A 287 6.34 6.54 -7.53
C GLY A 287 6.79 5.09 -7.70
N ILE A 288 6.89 4.59 -8.92
CA ILE A 288 7.24 3.19 -9.20
C ILE A 288 8.38 3.13 -10.21
N VAL A 289 9.38 2.31 -9.89
CA VAL A 289 10.45 1.89 -10.80
C VAL A 289 10.49 0.37 -10.81
N ILE A 290 10.54 -0.25 -11.96
CA ILE A 290 10.65 -1.70 -12.09
C ILE A 290 12.09 -2.07 -12.43
N LEU A 291 12.70 -2.95 -11.62
CA LEU A 291 14.03 -3.50 -11.85
C LEU A 291 13.93 -4.99 -12.17
N VAL A 292 14.24 -5.36 -13.39
CA VAL A 292 14.37 -6.76 -13.83
C VAL A 292 15.77 -7.22 -13.48
N ASN A 293 15.90 -7.89 -12.33
CA ASN A 293 17.18 -8.32 -11.75
C ASN A 293 17.56 -9.73 -12.20
N LYS A 294 18.82 -10.11 -11.95
CA LYS A 294 19.46 -11.36 -12.44
C LYS A 294 19.51 -11.43 -13.97
N TRP A 295 19.60 -10.25 -14.60
CA TRP A 295 19.69 -10.16 -16.06
C TRP A 295 20.94 -10.80 -16.65
N ASP A 296 21.95 -11.02 -15.83
CA ASP A 296 23.15 -11.78 -16.16
C ASP A 296 22.91 -13.27 -16.41
N LEU A 297 21.85 -13.83 -15.85
CA LEU A 297 21.48 -15.25 -15.97
C LEU A 297 20.56 -15.54 -17.17
N VAL A 298 20.07 -14.52 -17.86
CA VAL A 298 19.16 -14.69 -19.00
C VAL A 298 19.96 -14.82 -20.28
N GLU A 299 19.66 -15.83 -21.10
CA GLU A 299 20.19 -15.95 -22.46
C GLU A 299 19.63 -14.79 -23.31
N LYS A 300 20.53 -14.08 -23.99
CA LYS A 300 20.21 -12.82 -24.67
C LYS A 300 20.25 -13.00 -26.19
N GLU A 301 19.11 -12.76 -26.78
CA GLU A 301 18.94 -12.53 -28.23
C GLU A 301 18.72 -11.04 -28.51
N ASN A 302 18.71 -10.64 -29.77
CA ASN A 302 18.63 -9.24 -30.18
C ASN A 302 17.41 -8.46 -29.63
N ASN A 303 16.31 -9.15 -29.32
CA ASN A 303 15.04 -8.55 -28.87
C ASN A 303 14.60 -8.94 -27.46
N THR A 304 15.34 -9.80 -26.75
CA THR A 304 14.94 -10.35 -25.44
C THR A 304 14.50 -9.27 -24.44
N ALA A 305 15.20 -8.15 -24.35
CA ALA A 305 14.85 -7.06 -23.44
C ALA A 305 13.53 -6.37 -23.85
N LYS A 306 13.28 -6.17 -25.14
CA LYS A 306 12.05 -5.54 -25.65
C LYS A 306 10.84 -6.44 -25.44
N GLU A 307 11.00 -7.74 -25.67
CA GLU A 307 9.95 -8.73 -25.47
C GLU A 307 9.58 -8.85 -24.00
N PHE A 308 10.59 -8.89 -23.12
CA PHE A 308 10.36 -8.91 -21.67
C PHE A 308 9.65 -7.64 -21.19
N GLU A 309 10.07 -6.47 -21.70
CA GLU A 309 9.42 -5.19 -21.40
C GLU A 309 7.97 -5.17 -21.89
N ALA A 310 7.69 -5.67 -23.08
CA ALA A 310 6.35 -5.72 -23.65
C ALA A 310 5.39 -6.59 -22.79
N VAL A 311 5.88 -7.73 -22.29
CA VAL A 311 5.13 -8.58 -21.36
C VAL A 311 4.79 -7.83 -20.09
N ILE A 312 5.78 -7.17 -19.45
CA ILE A 312 5.54 -6.39 -18.23
C ILE A 312 4.53 -5.29 -18.48
N ARG A 313 4.68 -4.51 -19.58
CA ARG A 313 3.78 -3.39 -19.88
C ARG A 313 2.33 -3.83 -20.06
N LYS A 314 2.12 -5.00 -20.67
CA LYS A 314 0.79 -5.59 -20.82
C LYS A 314 0.15 -5.93 -19.47
N GLU A 315 0.92 -6.49 -18.54
CA GLU A 315 0.43 -6.91 -17.21
C GLU A 315 0.14 -5.71 -16.28
N ILE A 316 0.76 -4.56 -16.53
CA ILE A 316 0.56 -3.35 -15.72
C ILE A 316 -0.42 -2.35 -16.36
N GLU A 317 -1.10 -2.68 -17.46
CA GLU A 317 -2.14 -1.84 -18.04
C GLU A 317 -3.27 -1.55 -17.04
N PRO A 318 -3.80 -0.31 -16.97
CA PRO A 318 -3.55 0.82 -17.87
C PRO A 318 -2.39 1.75 -17.47
N PHE A 319 -1.68 1.52 -16.36
CA PHE A 319 -0.58 2.38 -15.91
C PHE A 319 0.77 1.86 -16.45
N THR A 320 1.02 2.10 -17.74
CA THR A 320 2.21 1.61 -18.46
C THR A 320 3.39 2.59 -18.48
N ASP A 321 3.19 3.86 -18.12
CA ASP A 321 4.23 4.89 -18.08
C ASP A 321 5.12 4.75 -16.83
N VAL A 322 5.86 3.63 -16.77
CA VAL A 322 6.74 3.26 -15.65
C VAL A 322 8.11 2.90 -16.17
N PRO A 323 9.20 3.41 -15.59
CA PRO A 323 10.57 3.04 -15.97
C PRO A 323 10.82 1.55 -15.67
N ILE A 324 11.36 0.82 -16.66
CA ILE A 324 11.78 -0.56 -16.55
C ILE A 324 13.28 -0.63 -16.85
N LEU A 325 14.08 -1.16 -15.92
CA LEU A 325 15.52 -1.29 -16.04
C LEU A 325 15.94 -2.74 -15.83
N PHE A 326 16.83 -3.22 -16.71
CA PHE A 326 17.42 -4.55 -16.60
C PHE A 326 18.78 -4.43 -15.87
N VAL A 327 18.88 -5.09 -14.70
CA VAL A 327 20.00 -4.96 -13.77
C VAL A 327 20.57 -6.31 -13.35
N SER A 328 21.81 -6.31 -12.87
CA SER A 328 22.36 -7.42 -12.08
C SER A 328 22.88 -6.87 -10.76
N ALA A 329 22.20 -7.18 -9.69
CA ALA A 329 22.62 -6.79 -8.36
C ALA A 329 23.94 -7.49 -7.94
N LEU A 330 24.13 -8.74 -8.37
CA LEU A 330 25.34 -9.51 -8.07
C LEU A 330 26.57 -8.89 -8.76
N ASN A 331 26.45 -8.57 -10.04
CA ASN A 331 27.54 -8.01 -10.86
C ASN A 331 27.61 -6.48 -10.78
N LYS A 332 26.81 -5.85 -9.91
CA LYS A 332 26.70 -4.39 -9.75
C LYS A 332 26.38 -3.64 -11.04
N GLN A 333 25.71 -4.30 -12.00
CA GLN A 333 25.39 -3.72 -13.30
C GLN A 333 24.15 -2.82 -13.22
N ARG A 334 24.27 -1.57 -13.66
CA ARG A 334 23.23 -0.54 -13.72
C ARG A 334 22.59 -0.19 -12.38
N ILE A 335 23.24 -0.47 -11.24
CA ILE A 335 22.72 -0.17 -9.90
C ILE A 335 22.56 1.35 -9.69
N TYR A 336 23.57 2.14 -10.10
CA TYR A 336 23.50 3.61 -10.00
C TYR A 336 22.42 4.19 -10.90
N LYS A 337 22.24 3.64 -12.12
CA LYS A 337 21.15 4.06 -13.01
C LYS A 337 19.78 3.80 -12.42
N ALA A 338 19.62 2.72 -11.66
CA ALA A 338 18.38 2.42 -10.93
C ALA A 338 18.07 3.51 -9.88
N ILE A 339 19.08 3.97 -9.13
CA ILE A 339 18.91 5.05 -8.15
C ILE A 339 18.64 6.40 -8.84
N GLU A 340 19.39 6.74 -9.88
CA GLU A 340 19.14 7.95 -10.67
C GLU A 340 17.70 7.99 -11.18
N THR A 341 17.21 6.86 -11.69
CA THR A 341 15.82 6.72 -12.16
C THR A 341 14.81 6.87 -11.00
N ALA A 342 15.10 6.29 -9.83
CA ALA A 342 14.22 6.44 -8.66
C ALA A 342 14.14 7.90 -8.17
N VAL A 343 15.26 8.62 -8.20
CA VAL A 343 15.31 10.07 -7.89
C VAL A 343 14.54 10.87 -8.93
N ALA A 344 14.66 10.54 -10.23
CA ALA A 344 13.87 11.19 -11.28
C ALA A 344 12.35 10.99 -11.06
N VAL A 345 11.93 9.78 -10.71
CA VAL A 345 10.53 9.49 -10.38
C VAL A 345 10.08 10.26 -9.13
N TYR A 346 10.94 10.39 -8.11
CA TYR A 346 10.63 11.23 -6.94
C TYR A 346 10.44 12.70 -7.34
N ASN A 347 11.30 13.23 -8.18
CA ASN A 347 11.20 14.61 -8.70
C ASN A 347 9.91 14.80 -9.50
N ASN A 348 9.53 13.82 -10.34
CA ASN A 348 8.25 13.83 -11.06
C ASN A 348 7.05 13.80 -10.09
N ARG A 349 7.16 13.05 -9.00
CA ARG A 349 6.11 12.96 -7.96
C ARG A 349 5.91 14.28 -7.22
N THR A 350 6.98 14.99 -6.94
CA THR A 350 6.95 16.27 -6.20
C THR A 350 6.81 17.48 -7.12
N ARG A 351 6.82 17.28 -8.43
CA ARG A 351 6.76 18.34 -9.45
C ARG A 351 5.53 19.22 -9.28
N ARG A 352 5.74 20.52 -9.33
CA ARG A 352 4.69 21.54 -9.32
C ARG A 352 4.64 22.26 -10.65
N ILE A 353 3.45 22.31 -11.23
CA ILE A 353 3.17 23.02 -12.46
C ILE A 353 2.44 24.30 -12.10
N ALA A 354 2.94 25.44 -12.57
CA ALA A 354 2.25 26.71 -12.38
C ALA A 354 0.87 26.65 -13.03
N THR A 355 -0.15 27.14 -12.32
CA THR A 355 -1.55 27.13 -12.80
C THR A 355 -1.71 27.78 -14.17
N ARG A 356 -0.97 28.85 -14.44
CA ARG A 356 -0.96 29.52 -15.75
C ARG A 356 -0.49 28.56 -16.84
N GLN A 357 0.67 27.93 -16.68
CA GLN A 357 1.22 26.99 -17.63
C GLN A 357 0.29 25.79 -17.87
N LEU A 358 -0.30 25.26 -16.80
CA LEU A 358 -1.27 24.17 -16.89
C LEU A 358 -2.49 24.54 -17.74
N ASN A 359 -3.05 25.73 -17.54
CA ASN A 359 -4.19 26.21 -18.32
C ASN A 359 -3.82 26.54 -19.77
N GLU A 360 -2.68 27.15 -20.01
CA GLU A 360 -2.19 27.44 -21.37
C GLU A 360 -2.04 26.19 -22.23
N VAL A 361 -1.67 25.05 -21.63
CA VAL A 361 -1.54 23.75 -22.32
C VAL A 361 -2.90 23.02 -22.39
N MET A 362 -3.59 22.86 -21.27
CA MET A 362 -4.72 21.94 -21.19
C MET A 362 -6.05 22.52 -21.73
N LEU A 363 -6.29 23.84 -21.59
CA LEU A 363 -7.56 24.41 -22.05
C LEU A 363 -7.75 24.32 -23.57
N PRO A 364 -6.76 24.63 -24.43
CA PRO A 364 -6.88 24.46 -25.88
C PRO A 364 -7.15 22.98 -26.26
N ILE A 365 -6.52 22.02 -25.59
CA ILE A 365 -6.77 20.59 -25.82
C ILE A 365 -8.21 20.22 -25.49
N ILE A 366 -8.72 20.73 -24.38
CA ILE A 366 -10.11 20.49 -23.90
C ILE A 366 -11.12 21.16 -24.83
N GLU A 367 -10.81 22.35 -25.35
CA GLU A 367 -11.66 23.05 -26.31
C GLU A 367 -11.78 22.30 -27.64
N ASN A 368 -10.67 21.73 -28.12
CA ASN A 368 -10.66 20.92 -29.33
C ASN A 368 -11.34 19.55 -29.14
N TYR A 369 -11.26 18.98 -27.95
CA TYR A 369 -11.82 17.68 -27.58
C TYR A 369 -12.63 17.78 -26.28
N PRO A 370 -13.83 18.40 -26.32
CA PRO A 370 -14.64 18.60 -25.12
C PRO A 370 -15.24 17.29 -24.61
N PRO A 371 -15.60 17.21 -23.30
CA PRO A 371 -16.28 16.05 -22.78
C PRO A 371 -17.56 15.75 -23.56
N PRO A 372 -17.86 14.48 -23.89
CA PRO A 372 -19.08 14.12 -24.60
C PRO A 372 -20.33 14.61 -23.86
N ALA A 373 -21.28 15.17 -24.62
CA ALA A 373 -22.57 15.59 -24.05
C ALA A 373 -23.30 14.38 -23.45
N THR A 374 -23.83 14.54 -22.26
CA THR A 374 -24.57 13.49 -21.57
C THR A 374 -26.01 13.96 -21.32
N LYS A 375 -27.01 13.21 -21.79
CA LYS A 375 -28.44 13.56 -21.68
C LYS A 375 -28.76 14.97 -22.25
N GLY A 376 -28.15 15.31 -23.40
CA GLY A 376 -28.34 16.62 -24.04
C GLY A 376 -27.67 17.81 -23.33
N LYS A 377 -26.89 17.59 -22.27
CA LYS A 377 -26.18 18.61 -21.52
C LYS A 377 -24.73 18.73 -21.96
N TYR A 378 -24.30 19.94 -22.30
CA TYR A 378 -22.91 20.23 -22.68
C TYR A 378 -22.08 20.51 -21.43
N ILE A 379 -20.94 19.82 -21.32
CA ILE A 379 -19.99 20.00 -20.23
C ILE A 379 -18.92 20.99 -20.68
N LYS A 380 -18.77 22.08 -19.94
CA LYS A 380 -17.73 23.09 -20.19
C LYS A 380 -16.76 23.14 -19.03
N ILE A 381 -15.48 22.88 -19.31
CA ILE A 381 -14.38 23.03 -18.38
C ILE A 381 -13.77 24.42 -18.58
N LYS A 382 -13.68 25.19 -17.49
CA LYS A 382 -13.26 26.61 -17.56
C LYS A 382 -11.84 26.86 -17.04
N PHE A 383 -11.35 25.97 -16.20
CA PHE A 383 -10.14 26.20 -15.46
C PHE A 383 -9.62 24.86 -14.90
N CYS A 384 -8.30 24.74 -14.78
CA CYS A 384 -7.68 23.62 -14.10
C CYS A 384 -6.50 24.09 -13.21
N THR A 385 -6.24 23.34 -12.15
CA THR A 385 -5.14 23.61 -11.22
C THR A 385 -4.59 22.31 -10.64
N GLN A 386 -3.32 22.32 -10.28
CA GLN A 386 -2.71 21.26 -9.47
C GLN A 386 -3.00 21.55 -8.00
N LEU A 387 -3.45 20.51 -7.28
CA LEU A 387 -3.73 20.63 -5.84
C LEU A 387 -2.43 20.62 -5.03
N PRO A 388 -2.36 21.28 -3.86
CA PRO A 388 -1.19 21.32 -2.99
C PRO A 388 -1.07 20.02 -2.18
N THR A 389 -0.89 18.88 -2.86
CA THR A 389 -0.79 17.55 -2.27
C THR A 389 0.61 16.96 -2.53
N PRO A 390 1.13 16.04 -1.70
CA PRO A 390 2.46 15.44 -1.90
C PRO A 390 2.63 14.64 -3.19
N MET A 391 1.55 14.44 -3.94
CA MET A 391 1.50 13.71 -5.21
C MET A 391 0.75 14.51 -6.26
N PRO A 392 0.92 14.24 -7.57
CA PRO A 392 0.25 14.96 -8.64
C PRO A 392 -1.28 14.70 -8.62
N GLN A 393 -2.03 15.70 -8.21
CA GLN A 393 -3.49 15.72 -8.26
C GLN A 393 -3.96 16.99 -8.97
N PHE A 394 -4.87 16.83 -9.91
CA PHE A 394 -5.36 17.94 -10.74
C PHE A 394 -6.86 18.09 -10.59
N ALA A 395 -7.31 19.30 -10.35
CA ALA A 395 -8.73 19.68 -10.30
C ALA A 395 -9.11 20.45 -11.56
N PHE A 396 -10.10 19.94 -12.29
CA PHE A 396 -10.71 20.57 -13.46
C PHE A 396 -12.10 21.10 -13.07
N PHE A 397 -12.31 22.39 -13.21
CA PHE A 397 -13.56 23.04 -12.80
C PHE A 397 -14.54 23.10 -13.97
N ALA A 398 -15.62 22.34 -13.84
CA ALA A 398 -16.67 22.20 -14.86
C ALA A 398 -18.03 22.67 -14.34
N ASN A 399 -18.92 23.03 -15.27
CA ASN A 399 -20.31 23.36 -14.95
C ASN A 399 -21.14 22.15 -14.48
N LEU A 400 -20.80 20.93 -14.97
CA LEU A 400 -21.54 19.69 -14.72
C LEU A 400 -20.58 18.52 -14.49
N PRO A 401 -19.76 18.54 -13.42
CA PRO A 401 -18.70 17.57 -13.19
C PRO A 401 -19.20 16.13 -13.05
N GLN A 402 -20.43 15.94 -12.53
CA GLN A 402 -21.05 14.62 -12.33
C GLN A 402 -21.35 13.86 -13.63
N TYR A 403 -21.30 14.53 -14.78
CA TYR A 403 -21.53 13.89 -16.08
C TYR A 403 -20.23 13.57 -16.84
N VAL A 404 -19.07 13.93 -16.30
CA VAL A 404 -17.77 13.56 -16.89
C VAL A 404 -17.51 12.07 -16.62
N LYS A 405 -17.40 11.29 -17.70
CA LYS A 405 -17.18 9.83 -17.61
C LYS A 405 -15.70 9.47 -17.52
N ASP A 406 -15.39 8.29 -16.98
CA ASP A 406 -14.03 7.79 -16.79
C ASP A 406 -13.17 7.74 -18.09
N PRO A 407 -13.70 7.42 -19.27
CA PRO A 407 -12.90 7.51 -20.50
C PRO A 407 -12.34 8.91 -20.77
N TYR A 408 -13.10 9.96 -20.40
CA TYR A 408 -12.62 11.33 -20.55
C TYR A 408 -11.59 11.71 -19.48
N LYS A 409 -11.72 11.19 -18.25
CA LYS A 409 -10.70 11.35 -17.21
C LYS A 409 -9.37 10.75 -17.67
N ARG A 410 -9.38 9.54 -18.26
CA ARG A 410 -8.19 8.88 -18.83
C ARG A 410 -7.60 9.67 -19.99
N PHE A 411 -8.43 10.26 -20.86
CA PHE A 411 -7.96 11.15 -21.92
C PHE A 411 -7.19 12.34 -21.35
N ILE A 412 -7.72 13.02 -20.34
CA ILE A 412 -7.05 14.11 -19.65
C ILE A 412 -5.75 13.67 -19.00
N GLU A 413 -5.73 12.52 -18.32
CA GLU A 413 -4.52 11.96 -17.72
C GLU A 413 -3.45 11.70 -18.78
N ASN A 414 -3.80 11.09 -19.91
CA ASN A 414 -2.87 10.85 -21.01
C ASN A 414 -2.31 12.17 -21.58
N LYS A 415 -3.14 13.20 -21.72
CA LYS A 415 -2.70 14.53 -22.17
C LYS A 415 -1.80 15.24 -21.17
N LEU A 416 -2.04 15.07 -19.86
CA LEU A 416 -1.13 15.55 -18.83
C LEU A 416 0.26 14.88 -18.94
N ARG A 417 0.30 13.55 -19.17
CA ARG A 417 1.56 12.79 -19.34
C ARG A 417 2.30 13.16 -20.63
N GLU A 418 1.56 13.46 -21.70
CA GLU A 418 2.14 13.85 -23.00
C GLU A 418 2.88 15.20 -22.92
N HIS A 419 2.37 16.14 -22.12
CA HIS A 419 2.91 17.49 -22.03
C HIS A 419 3.79 17.75 -20.80
N PHE A 420 3.62 16.92 -19.76
CA PHE A 420 4.36 17.04 -18.50
C PHE A 420 4.92 15.68 -18.11
N ASP A 421 6.21 15.65 -17.79
CA ASP A 421 6.86 14.40 -17.39
C ASP A 421 6.37 13.95 -16.00
N PHE A 422 5.55 12.91 -15.98
CA PHE A 422 5.08 12.19 -14.79
C PHE A 422 5.42 10.70 -14.87
N THR A 423 6.44 10.35 -15.64
CA THR A 423 6.92 8.98 -15.77
C THR A 423 7.14 8.34 -14.40
N GLY A 424 6.61 7.16 -14.21
CA GLY A 424 6.68 6.41 -12.96
C GLY A 424 5.73 6.86 -11.84
N VAL A 425 4.88 7.88 -12.08
CA VAL A 425 4.04 8.46 -11.03
C VAL A 425 2.56 8.36 -11.37
N PRO A 426 1.71 7.81 -10.49
CA PRO A 426 0.26 7.87 -10.64
C PRO A 426 -0.25 9.31 -10.55
N ILE A 427 -1.22 9.66 -11.41
CA ILE A 427 -1.88 10.97 -11.43
C ILE A 427 -3.35 10.79 -11.08
N ASP A 428 -3.89 11.69 -10.25
CA ASP A 428 -5.32 11.75 -9.99
C ASP A 428 -5.95 12.97 -10.68
N VAL A 429 -7.05 12.75 -11.39
CA VAL A 429 -7.82 13.81 -12.07
C VAL A 429 -9.22 13.90 -11.47
N TYR A 430 -9.53 15.06 -10.91
CA TYR A 430 -10.82 15.35 -10.30
C TYR A 430 -11.59 16.40 -11.12
N PHE A 431 -12.88 16.20 -11.24
CA PHE A 431 -13.78 17.22 -11.77
C PHE A 431 -14.61 17.80 -10.64
N ARG A 432 -14.63 19.12 -10.52
CA ARG A 432 -15.32 19.85 -9.45
C ARG A 432 -16.24 20.90 -10.04
N GLN A 433 -17.32 21.20 -9.35
CA GLN A 433 -18.15 22.34 -9.66
C GLN A 433 -17.43 23.62 -9.22
N LYS A 434 -17.56 24.67 -10.04
CA LYS A 434 -16.99 25.98 -9.72
C LYS A 434 -17.87 26.67 -8.68
#